data_e792c10eb832c3553e683f01d5187791
#
_entry.id   e792c10eb832c3553e683f01d5187791
#
_cell.length_a   1.000
_cell.length_b   1.000
_cell.length_c   1.000
_cell.angle_alpha   90.00
_cell.angle_beta   90.00
_cell.angle_gamma   90.00
#
_symmetry.space_group_name_H-M   'P 1'
#
loop_
_entity.id
_entity.type
_entity.pdbx_description
1 polymer ?
#
loop_
_entity_poly.entity_id
_entity_poly.type
_entity_poly.pdbx_seq_one_letter_code
_entity_poly.pdbx_strand_id
1 'polypeptide(L)'
;MTTPNPSPNREARRPGVFGLLLAIAFCTVVPTTTARAADESSAIRLNTVGYLPKAEKKVSLAAPGTNFTIVRSSDNKTVFTGKTTGPALNADTGESLCTADFSSVKKTGDYRLVVPGVGQSAPFHIAADVYREPYYTTMRGFYLWRCGIAVSSTYHGETFAHAICHTNDAWLDYVGGGHTQKDGTKGWHDAGDYNKYTVNAGVTVGVLFRAWEDFTPQLRKVRLDIPESGGKLPDFLAELKWEMDWLLTMQAPDGSVYHKLTTTQFGGFILPEQETASRYFTPWGSEATADFVAMTAQAARIFKPYNPAFAARCLQAAQKSYQFLQAHPEYHRADQTGFSTGAYEANAPDHRTGGAPQNRLWAAAELWETTGSPEALRDLETRVRTVNGRVDADFDWDETKDLGLLTYLFSKRSGRDPVLVKLVRSNLLAVADGIVQTAKRDGYGRPLGSSYFWGCNGAVARQTVLLMAADRLSSGKGGYRAASLDAVNHLFGRNFYGRSFVTGIGFQPPMHPHDRRSAGDNVVDPWPGYLVGGPHPRATDWHDEQGDYRSNEIAINWNAALVYALAAFLPN
;
A
#
# COMPACT_ATOMS: atom_id res chain seq x y z
N MET A 1 39.28 -17.40 51.10
CA MET A 1 39.92 -18.59 51.68
C MET A 1 39.79 -19.71 50.67
N THR A 2 40.92 -20.09 50.13
CA THR A 2 41.38 -21.43 49.71
C THR A 2 40.62 -22.18 48.58
N THR A 3 41.22 -22.15 47.40
CA THR A 3 41.31 -23.25 46.44
C THR A 3 42.10 -24.44 47.05
N PRO A 4 42.12 -25.68 46.54
CA PRO A 4 42.76 -25.98 45.25
C PRO A 4 42.23 -27.19 44.44
N ASN A 5 42.67 -27.25 43.18
CA ASN A 5 42.81 -28.39 42.27
C ASN A 5 43.83 -29.44 42.78
N PRO A 6 43.91 -30.71 42.36
CA PRO A 6 44.52 -31.07 41.06
C PRO A 6 44.05 -32.41 40.40
N SER A 7 44.38 -32.54 39.10
CA SER A 7 44.46 -33.78 38.30
C SER A 7 45.63 -34.74 38.75
N PRO A 8 45.70 -36.02 38.34
CA PRO A 8 46.66 -36.35 37.26
C PRO A 8 46.37 -37.54 36.31
N ASN A 9 46.96 -37.40 35.11
CA ASN A 9 47.55 -38.38 34.17
C ASN A 9 47.59 -39.89 34.44
N ARG A 10 47.49 -40.71 33.35
CA ARG A 10 48.48 -41.72 32.82
C ARG A 10 47.90 -42.44 31.61
N GLU A 11 48.56 -42.39 30.53
CA GLU A 11 49.61 -43.19 29.81
C GLU A 11 49.07 -44.30 28.89
N ALA A 12 49.37 -44.08 27.67
CA ALA A 12 49.94 -44.85 26.55
C ALA A 12 49.93 -46.39 26.50
N ARG A 13 49.51 -46.90 25.34
CA ARG A 13 50.16 -48.04 24.63
C ARG A 13 49.79 -48.04 23.12
N ARG A 14 50.78 -47.99 22.25
CA ARG A 14 50.86 -48.55 20.87
C ARG A 14 51.52 -49.95 20.93
N PRO A 15 51.53 -50.85 19.92
CA PRO A 15 51.48 -50.65 18.47
C PRO A 15 50.71 -51.75 17.69
N GLY A 16 50.58 -51.57 16.36
CA GLY A 16 50.23 -52.63 15.42
C GLY A 16 50.16 -52.13 13.98
N VAL A 17 51.24 -52.29 13.25
CA VAL A 17 51.41 -52.03 11.81
C VAL A 17 50.79 -53.14 10.99
N PHE A 18 49.84 -52.82 10.07
CA PHE A 18 49.57 -53.66 8.90
C PHE A 18 49.46 -52.76 7.68
N GLY A 19 50.33 -52.85 6.75
CA GLY A 19 50.31 -52.12 5.49
C GLY A 19 49.25 -52.67 4.53
N LEU A 20 48.54 -51.77 3.91
CA LEU A 20 47.73 -52.07 2.74
C LEU A 20 48.05 -51.02 1.66
N LEU A 21 48.62 -51.50 0.57
CA LEU A 21 48.88 -50.72 -0.63
C LEU A 21 47.52 -50.26 -1.26
N LEU A 22 47.26 -48.96 -1.26
CA LEU A 22 46.13 -48.39 -1.99
C LEU A 22 46.66 -47.66 -3.24
N ALA A 23 46.33 -48.17 -4.41
CA ALA A 23 46.58 -47.50 -5.68
C ALA A 23 45.79 -46.17 -5.76
N ILE A 24 46.49 -45.05 -5.82
CA ILE A 24 45.92 -43.72 -6.02
C ILE A 24 45.69 -43.54 -7.52
N ALA A 25 44.45 -43.67 -7.96
CA ALA A 25 44.00 -43.18 -9.27
C ALA A 25 43.92 -41.65 -9.23
N PHE A 26 44.80 -40.96 -9.93
CA PHE A 26 44.70 -39.52 -10.17
C PHE A 26 43.49 -39.25 -11.08
N CYS A 27 42.32 -38.92 -10.49
CA CYS A 27 41.23 -38.30 -11.23
C CYS A 27 41.58 -36.82 -11.40
N THR A 28 41.98 -36.42 -12.61
CA THR A 28 42.09 -35.00 -12.98
C THR A 28 40.70 -34.40 -12.99
N VAL A 29 40.36 -33.75 -11.90
CA VAL A 29 39.17 -32.87 -11.87
C VAL A 29 39.49 -31.65 -12.73
N VAL A 30 38.97 -31.63 -13.95
CA VAL A 30 38.92 -30.43 -14.77
C VAL A 30 37.97 -29.48 -14.03
N PRO A 31 38.39 -28.27 -13.61
CA PRO A 31 37.47 -27.32 -13.02
C PRO A 31 36.48 -26.89 -14.12
N THR A 32 35.28 -27.37 -14.06
CA THR A 32 34.18 -26.73 -14.76
C THR A 32 34.04 -25.35 -14.14
N THR A 33 34.60 -24.33 -14.82
CA THR A 33 34.27 -22.96 -14.56
C THR A 33 32.78 -22.79 -14.88
N THR A 34 31.94 -22.96 -13.87
CA THR A 34 30.60 -22.40 -13.92
C THR A 34 30.78 -20.91 -14.16
N ALA A 35 30.43 -20.45 -15.37
CA ALA A 35 30.39 -19.04 -15.66
C ALA A 35 29.48 -18.39 -14.61
N ARG A 36 30.08 -17.62 -13.69
CA ARG A 36 29.36 -16.82 -12.71
C ARG A 36 28.42 -15.95 -13.51
N ALA A 37 27.11 -16.04 -13.26
CA ALA A 37 26.16 -15.15 -13.86
C ALA A 37 26.68 -13.73 -13.63
N ALA A 38 26.78 -12.94 -14.68
CA ALA A 38 27.20 -11.54 -14.56
C ALA A 38 26.28 -10.85 -13.56
N ASP A 39 26.84 -10.25 -12.51
CA ASP A 39 26.08 -9.55 -11.48
C ASP A 39 25.22 -8.47 -12.13
N GLU A 40 23.97 -8.32 -11.68
CA GLU A 40 23.06 -7.28 -12.16
C GLU A 40 23.63 -5.90 -11.84
N SER A 41 23.62 -4.99 -12.82
CA SER A 41 24.11 -3.64 -12.64
C SER A 41 23.10 -2.77 -11.91
N SER A 42 23.49 -2.25 -10.75
CA SER A 42 22.69 -1.28 -9.98
C SER A 42 22.45 0.05 -10.73
N ALA A 43 23.18 0.30 -11.82
CA ALA A 43 22.97 1.47 -12.67
C ALA A 43 21.77 1.34 -13.61
N ILE A 44 21.20 0.13 -13.78
CA ILE A 44 20.06 -0.13 -14.67
C ILE A 44 18.78 -0.26 -13.83
N ARG A 45 17.95 0.77 -13.82
CA ARG A 45 16.78 0.94 -12.96
C ARG A 45 15.49 0.73 -13.75
N LEU A 46 14.78 -0.36 -13.50
CA LEU A 46 13.59 -0.76 -14.26
C LEU A 46 12.53 -1.37 -13.34
N ASN A 47 11.30 -1.54 -13.84
CA ASN A 47 10.28 -2.31 -13.15
C ASN A 47 10.66 -3.80 -13.17
N THR A 48 11.05 -4.31 -12.03
CA THR A 48 11.55 -5.67 -11.87
C THR A 48 10.47 -6.75 -11.83
N VAL A 49 9.20 -6.35 -11.64
CA VAL A 49 8.04 -7.24 -11.83
C VAL A 49 7.80 -7.46 -13.33
N GLY A 50 7.82 -6.38 -14.12
CA GLY A 50 7.70 -6.46 -15.56
C GLY A 50 6.75 -5.45 -16.18
N TYR A 51 6.34 -5.72 -17.42
CA TYR A 51 5.66 -4.76 -18.28
C TYR A 51 4.48 -5.37 -19.05
N LEU A 52 3.45 -4.56 -19.27
CA LEU A 52 2.37 -4.92 -20.17
C LEU A 52 2.83 -4.86 -21.64
N PRO A 53 2.42 -5.81 -22.51
CA PRO A 53 2.89 -5.89 -23.91
C PRO A 53 2.71 -4.61 -24.73
N LYS A 54 1.58 -3.92 -24.54
CA LYS A 54 1.20 -2.73 -25.36
C LYS A 54 1.53 -1.39 -24.67
N ALA A 55 2.04 -1.41 -23.43
CA ALA A 55 2.37 -0.19 -22.69
C ALA A 55 3.74 0.36 -23.06
N GLU A 56 3.99 1.60 -22.68
CA GLU A 56 5.34 2.18 -22.68
C GLU A 56 6.25 1.39 -21.73
N LYS A 57 7.51 1.20 -22.13
CA LYS A 57 8.52 0.47 -21.36
C LYS A 57 9.81 1.27 -21.34
N LYS A 58 10.03 1.95 -20.24
CA LYS A 58 11.17 2.83 -20.04
C LYS A 58 12.04 2.34 -18.87
N VAL A 59 13.35 2.52 -19.02
CA VAL A 59 14.37 2.20 -18.03
C VAL A 59 15.22 3.43 -17.80
N SER A 60 15.55 3.70 -16.55
CA SER A 60 16.47 4.77 -16.17
C SER A 60 17.86 4.20 -15.97
N LEU A 61 18.85 4.82 -16.60
CA LEU A 61 20.26 4.39 -16.55
C LEU A 61 21.08 5.46 -15.82
N ALA A 62 21.61 5.11 -14.64
CA ALA A 62 22.50 5.97 -13.85
C ALA A 62 23.96 5.81 -14.29
N ALA A 63 24.18 5.65 -15.59
CA ALA A 63 25.50 5.52 -16.20
C ALA A 63 25.43 6.04 -17.64
N PRO A 64 26.55 6.55 -18.19
CA PRO A 64 26.63 6.90 -19.60
C PRO A 64 26.44 5.65 -20.47
N GLY A 65 25.52 5.71 -21.43
CA GLY A 65 25.28 4.64 -22.37
C GLY A 65 24.60 5.21 -23.62
N THR A 66 25.06 4.83 -24.80
CA THR A 66 24.49 5.31 -26.05
C THR A 66 23.61 4.27 -26.73
N ASN A 67 23.87 3.00 -26.47
CA ASN A 67 23.12 1.88 -27.06
C ASN A 67 22.76 0.86 -25.95
N PHE A 68 21.66 0.16 -26.17
CA PHE A 68 21.25 -0.96 -25.34
C PHE A 68 20.63 -2.06 -26.18
N THR A 69 20.56 -3.26 -25.63
CA THR A 69 19.85 -4.38 -26.25
C THR A 69 18.88 -5.00 -25.26
N ILE A 70 17.76 -5.53 -25.77
CA ILE A 70 16.88 -6.43 -25.03
C ILE A 70 17.21 -7.85 -25.45
N VAL A 71 17.55 -8.67 -24.47
CA VAL A 71 17.96 -10.06 -24.65
C VAL A 71 16.90 -10.96 -24.03
N ARG A 72 16.46 -11.97 -24.75
CA ARG A 72 15.54 -12.99 -24.25
C ARG A 72 16.29 -13.95 -23.33
N SER A 73 15.79 -14.18 -22.13
CA SER A 73 16.49 -14.97 -21.11
C SER A 73 16.61 -16.46 -21.48
N SER A 74 15.67 -17.03 -22.26
CA SER A 74 15.63 -18.46 -22.57
C SER A 74 16.73 -18.94 -23.52
N ASP A 75 17.19 -18.06 -24.42
CA ASP A 75 18.16 -18.41 -25.47
C ASP A 75 19.27 -17.37 -25.68
N ASN A 76 19.31 -16.34 -24.82
CA ASN A 76 20.23 -15.20 -24.89
C ASN A 76 20.20 -14.45 -26.24
N LYS A 77 19.09 -14.55 -26.98
CA LYS A 77 18.97 -13.90 -28.28
C LYS A 77 18.60 -12.43 -28.11
N THR A 78 19.35 -11.54 -28.76
CA THR A 78 18.98 -10.13 -28.89
C THR A 78 17.69 -10.02 -29.73
N VAL A 79 16.65 -9.43 -29.14
CA VAL A 79 15.33 -9.23 -29.77
C VAL A 79 15.07 -7.78 -30.13
N PHE A 80 15.85 -6.84 -29.56
CA PHE A 80 15.76 -5.42 -29.85
C PHE A 80 17.11 -4.75 -29.57
N THR A 81 17.43 -3.73 -30.38
CA THR A 81 18.54 -2.81 -30.16
C THR A 81 18.02 -1.39 -30.26
N GLY A 82 18.35 -0.56 -29.28
CA GLY A 82 17.92 0.82 -29.20
C GLY A 82 19.05 1.77 -28.80
N LYS A 83 18.76 3.06 -28.91
CA LYS A 83 19.61 4.15 -28.39
C LYS A 83 18.97 4.76 -27.17
N THR A 84 19.78 5.18 -26.21
CA THR A 84 19.33 5.94 -25.07
C THR A 84 19.13 7.40 -25.42
N THR A 85 18.29 8.09 -24.65
CA THR A 85 18.13 9.54 -24.66
C THR A 85 18.66 10.13 -23.36
N GLY A 86 19.10 11.39 -23.39
CA GLY A 86 19.77 12.04 -22.25
C GLY A 86 21.28 12.18 -22.49
N PRO A 87 22.12 12.36 -21.44
CA PRO A 87 21.74 12.37 -20.02
C PRO A 87 21.01 13.64 -19.58
N ALA A 88 20.20 13.51 -18.52
CA ALA A 88 19.60 14.64 -17.81
C ALA A 88 19.90 14.50 -16.31
N LEU A 89 20.26 15.61 -15.66
CA LEU A 89 20.52 15.63 -14.22
C LEU A 89 19.20 15.48 -13.45
N ASN A 90 19.13 14.49 -12.57
CA ASN A 90 18.11 14.42 -11.53
C ASN A 90 18.63 15.19 -10.30
N ALA A 91 18.01 16.34 -10.01
CA ALA A 91 18.47 17.24 -8.95
C ALA A 91 18.33 16.65 -7.54
N ASP A 92 17.35 15.73 -7.34
CA ASP A 92 17.06 15.15 -6.02
C ASP A 92 18.10 14.12 -5.61
N THR A 93 18.67 13.40 -6.60
CA THR A 93 19.65 12.33 -6.36
C THR A 93 21.08 12.72 -6.77
N GLY A 94 21.25 13.81 -7.54
CA GLY A 94 22.53 14.20 -8.12
C GLY A 94 23.01 13.31 -9.27
N GLU A 95 22.21 12.34 -9.72
CA GLU A 95 22.58 11.42 -10.79
C GLU A 95 22.26 11.99 -12.18
N SER A 96 23.16 11.77 -13.13
CA SER A 96 22.91 12.03 -14.55
C SER A 96 22.29 10.79 -15.18
N LEU A 97 21.03 10.89 -15.59
CA LEU A 97 20.22 9.74 -16.04
C LEU A 97 20.03 9.76 -17.56
N CYS A 98 20.28 8.60 -18.17
CA CYS A 98 19.81 8.31 -19.53
C CYS A 98 18.53 7.48 -19.47
N THR A 99 17.69 7.55 -20.51
CA THR A 99 16.49 6.74 -20.66
C THR A 99 16.63 5.77 -21.82
N ALA A 100 16.38 4.48 -21.59
CA ALA A 100 16.22 3.46 -22.61
C ALA A 100 14.74 3.17 -22.82
N ASP A 101 14.23 3.29 -24.06
CA ASP A 101 12.85 2.99 -24.42
C ASP A 101 12.79 1.75 -25.33
N PHE A 102 12.12 0.70 -24.86
CA PHE A 102 11.91 -0.54 -25.60
C PHE A 102 10.41 -0.87 -25.78
N SER A 103 9.56 0.15 -25.84
CA SER A 103 8.10 0.01 -25.94
C SER A 103 7.65 -0.80 -27.16
N SER A 104 8.48 -0.89 -28.19
CA SER A 104 8.23 -1.71 -29.39
C SER A 104 8.34 -3.22 -29.15
N VAL A 105 8.97 -3.68 -28.05
CA VAL A 105 9.04 -5.10 -27.67
C VAL A 105 7.72 -5.49 -27.03
N LYS A 106 6.88 -6.24 -27.76
CA LYS A 106 5.51 -6.61 -27.35
C LYS A 106 5.32 -8.09 -27.06
N LYS A 107 6.30 -8.91 -27.43
CA LYS A 107 6.18 -10.36 -27.28
C LYS A 107 6.30 -10.76 -25.81
N THR A 108 5.38 -11.58 -25.35
CA THR A 108 5.42 -12.20 -24.00
C THR A 108 6.68 -13.04 -23.82
N GLY A 109 7.29 -12.96 -22.65
CA GLY A 109 8.50 -13.72 -22.28
C GLY A 109 9.33 -13.02 -21.22
N ASP A 110 10.44 -13.66 -20.87
CA ASP A 110 11.43 -13.17 -19.91
C ASP A 110 12.61 -12.54 -20.62
N TYR A 111 13.02 -11.38 -20.13
CA TYR A 111 14.01 -10.54 -20.78
C TYR A 111 14.99 -9.92 -19.78
N ARG A 112 16.14 -9.48 -20.30
CA ARG A 112 17.08 -8.59 -19.63
C ARG A 112 17.44 -7.44 -20.56
N LEU A 113 17.74 -6.29 -20.01
CA LEU A 113 18.33 -5.16 -20.74
C LEU A 113 19.85 -5.20 -20.53
N VAL A 114 20.60 -5.07 -21.60
CA VAL A 114 22.07 -5.08 -21.57
C VAL A 114 22.58 -3.77 -22.16
N VAL A 115 23.50 -3.12 -21.42
CA VAL A 115 24.18 -1.88 -21.86
C VAL A 115 25.68 -2.16 -21.93
N PRO A 116 26.33 -2.04 -23.10
CA PRO A 116 27.77 -2.25 -23.22
C PRO A 116 28.57 -1.34 -22.27
N GLY A 117 29.49 -1.95 -21.52
CA GLY A 117 30.32 -1.25 -20.54
C GLY A 117 29.63 -0.94 -19.20
N VAL A 118 28.33 -1.19 -19.06
CA VAL A 118 27.57 -0.99 -17.81
C VAL A 118 27.15 -2.31 -17.19
N GLY A 119 26.70 -3.29 -18.00
CA GLY A 119 26.25 -4.60 -17.54
C GLY A 119 24.85 -4.95 -17.99
N GLN A 120 24.18 -5.81 -17.23
CA GLN A 120 22.80 -6.25 -17.50
C GLN A 120 21.88 -5.88 -16.34
N SER A 121 20.59 -5.76 -16.64
CA SER A 121 19.54 -5.52 -15.64
C SER A 121 19.19 -6.80 -14.86
N ALA A 122 18.48 -6.63 -13.74
CA ALA A 122 17.63 -7.68 -13.22
C ALA A 122 16.69 -8.21 -14.32
N PRO A 123 16.27 -9.49 -14.27
CA PRO A 123 15.30 -10.03 -15.21
C PRO A 123 13.94 -9.35 -15.04
N PHE A 124 13.18 -9.23 -16.12
CA PHE A 124 11.82 -8.74 -16.10
C PHE A 124 10.92 -9.53 -17.06
N HIS A 125 9.64 -9.54 -16.77
CA HIS A 125 8.65 -10.25 -17.57
C HIS A 125 7.83 -9.30 -18.45
N ILE A 126 7.42 -9.70 -19.64
CA ILE A 126 6.41 -9.02 -20.45
C ILE A 126 5.22 -9.95 -20.58
N ALA A 127 4.08 -9.60 -19.96
CA ALA A 127 2.84 -10.37 -20.06
C ALA A 127 1.61 -9.49 -19.84
N ALA A 128 0.45 -9.95 -20.35
CA ALA A 128 -0.81 -9.23 -20.18
C ALA A 128 -1.34 -9.27 -18.72
N ASP A 129 -0.91 -10.25 -17.97
CA ASP A 129 -1.32 -10.49 -16.56
C ASP A 129 -0.17 -10.30 -15.56
N VAL A 130 0.87 -9.58 -15.97
CA VAL A 130 2.11 -9.38 -15.17
C VAL A 130 1.86 -8.81 -13.77
N TYR A 131 0.76 -8.09 -13.57
CA TYR A 131 0.40 -7.52 -12.27
C TYR A 131 -0.60 -8.37 -11.47
N ARG A 132 -0.97 -9.58 -11.95
CA ARG A 132 -1.93 -10.45 -11.25
C ARG A 132 -1.38 -10.95 -9.92
N GLU A 133 -0.18 -11.48 -9.93
CA GLU A 133 0.47 -11.99 -8.70
C GLU A 133 0.80 -10.86 -7.73
N PRO A 134 1.42 -9.74 -8.12
CA PRO A 134 1.59 -8.58 -7.25
C PRO A 134 0.29 -8.07 -6.62
N TYR A 135 -0.78 -7.98 -7.41
CA TYR A 135 -2.11 -7.61 -6.90
C TYR A 135 -2.62 -8.61 -5.86
N TYR A 136 -2.55 -9.92 -6.18
CA TYR A 136 -2.99 -10.99 -5.29
C TYR A 136 -2.25 -10.93 -3.94
N THR A 137 -0.92 -10.87 -3.98
CA THR A 137 -0.09 -10.84 -2.79
C THR A 137 -0.33 -9.58 -1.94
N THR A 138 -0.42 -8.40 -2.59
CA THR A 138 -0.71 -7.13 -1.90
C THR A 138 -2.10 -7.12 -1.27
N MET A 139 -3.13 -7.58 -1.99
CA MET A 139 -4.48 -7.63 -1.43
C MET A 139 -4.62 -8.68 -0.32
N ARG A 140 -3.90 -9.80 -0.44
CA ARG A 140 -3.85 -10.81 0.61
C ARG A 140 -3.13 -10.32 1.87
N GLY A 141 -2.30 -9.28 1.77
CA GLY A 141 -1.71 -8.59 2.91
C GLY A 141 -2.78 -8.08 3.91
N PHE A 142 -3.96 -7.69 3.44
CA PHE A 142 -5.06 -7.29 4.34
C PHE A 142 -5.58 -8.46 5.16
N TYR A 143 -5.74 -9.66 4.58
CA TYR A 143 -6.06 -10.86 5.33
C TYR A 143 -5.02 -11.14 6.42
N LEU A 144 -3.76 -10.95 6.12
CA LEU A 144 -2.65 -11.14 7.07
C LEU A 144 -2.58 -10.05 8.16
N TRP A 145 -3.23 -8.90 7.97
CA TRP A 145 -3.41 -7.86 8.99
C TRP A 145 -4.65 -8.07 9.87
N ARG A 146 -5.48 -9.07 9.61
CA ARG A 146 -6.70 -9.29 10.40
C ARG A 146 -6.42 -9.45 11.88
N CYS A 147 -7.10 -8.63 12.70
CA CYS A 147 -7.16 -8.72 14.15
C CYS A 147 -8.30 -9.66 14.60
N GLY A 148 -8.16 -10.33 15.73
CA GLY A 148 -9.22 -11.15 16.33
C GLY A 148 -9.38 -12.56 15.77
N ILE A 149 -8.52 -12.99 14.86
CA ILE A 149 -8.53 -14.33 14.25
C ILE A 149 -7.10 -14.83 14.07
N ALA A 150 -6.90 -16.14 14.02
CA ALA A 150 -5.66 -16.72 13.54
C ALA A 150 -5.58 -16.58 12.01
N VAL A 151 -4.41 -16.22 11.50
CA VAL A 151 -4.15 -16.13 10.05
C VAL A 151 -2.97 -17.00 9.67
N SER A 152 -2.97 -17.49 8.43
CA SER A 152 -1.84 -18.25 7.89
C SER A 152 -1.80 -18.12 6.36
N SER A 153 -0.60 -17.99 5.82
CA SER A 153 -0.35 -17.97 4.38
C SER A 153 1.01 -18.55 4.08
N THR A 154 1.12 -19.34 3.01
CA THR A 154 2.42 -19.77 2.49
C THR A 154 2.78 -18.95 1.25
N TYR A 155 4.00 -18.42 1.22
CA TYR A 155 4.55 -17.64 0.12
C TYR A 155 6.01 -18.04 -0.12
N HIS A 156 6.37 -18.40 -1.35
CA HIS A 156 7.71 -18.86 -1.75
C HIS A 156 8.28 -20.00 -0.88
N GLY A 157 7.42 -20.83 -0.28
CA GLY A 157 7.82 -21.96 0.56
C GLY A 157 7.88 -21.66 2.06
N GLU A 158 7.87 -20.40 2.45
CA GLU A 158 7.80 -19.96 3.85
C GLU A 158 6.35 -19.78 4.30
N THR A 159 6.08 -20.01 5.59
CA THR A 159 4.76 -19.87 6.18
C THR A 159 4.74 -18.70 7.14
N PHE A 160 3.87 -17.73 6.86
CA PHE A 160 3.60 -16.54 7.67
C PHE A 160 2.31 -16.77 8.44
N ALA A 161 2.35 -16.77 9.76
CA ALA A 161 1.18 -17.07 10.59
C ALA A 161 1.25 -16.37 11.95
N HIS A 162 0.09 -16.00 12.47
CA HIS A 162 -0.07 -15.66 13.89
C HIS A 162 -1.33 -16.34 14.45
N ALA A 163 -1.33 -16.57 15.76
CA ALA A 163 -2.48 -17.12 16.45
C ALA A 163 -3.59 -16.06 16.64
N ILE A 164 -4.73 -16.49 17.18
CA ILE A 164 -5.80 -15.54 17.51
C ILE A 164 -5.31 -14.49 18.50
N CYS A 165 -5.61 -13.23 18.24
CA CYS A 165 -5.13 -12.09 19.04
C CYS A 165 -6.28 -11.19 19.48
N HIS A 166 -6.07 -10.37 20.52
CA HIS A 166 -6.93 -9.25 20.93
C HIS A 166 -8.43 -9.61 21.06
N THR A 167 -8.74 -10.79 21.57
CA THR A 167 -10.12 -11.30 21.72
C THR A 167 -10.91 -10.59 22.81
N ASN A 168 -10.24 -9.79 23.64
CA ASN A 168 -10.81 -8.99 24.74
C ASN A 168 -10.87 -7.48 24.41
N ASP A 169 -10.74 -7.08 23.16
CA ASP A 169 -10.93 -5.71 22.69
C ASP A 169 -12.37 -5.24 22.94
N ALA A 170 -12.65 -4.12 23.60
CA ALA A 170 -11.74 -3.30 24.36
C ALA A 170 -12.46 -2.59 25.52
N TRP A 171 -11.69 -1.84 26.34
CA TRP A 171 -12.19 -1.15 27.53
C TRP A 171 -12.74 0.25 27.20
N LEU A 172 -13.75 0.68 27.96
CA LEU A 172 -14.43 1.96 27.80
C LEU A 172 -13.99 3.02 28.82
N ASP A 173 -12.88 2.81 29.54
CA ASP A 173 -12.40 3.67 30.63
C ASP A 173 -12.30 5.15 30.25
N TYR A 174 -11.90 5.44 28.99
CA TYR A 174 -11.67 6.81 28.51
C TYR A 174 -12.89 7.45 27.81
N VAL A 175 -13.99 6.71 27.69
CA VAL A 175 -15.18 7.17 26.95
C VAL A 175 -16.44 7.16 27.81
N GLY A 176 -16.28 7.19 29.14
CA GLY A 176 -17.40 7.28 30.09
C GLY A 176 -18.08 5.96 30.41
N GLY A 177 -17.54 4.83 29.97
CA GLY A 177 -18.07 3.49 30.24
C GLY A 177 -17.53 2.83 31.50
N GLY A 178 -16.67 3.52 32.29
CA GLY A 178 -15.96 2.93 33.42
C GLY A 178 -15.09 1.76 32.96
N HIS A 179 -14.67 0.92 33.89
CA HIS A 179 -13.88 -0.29 33.59
C HIS A 179 -14.79 -1.42 33.10
N THR A 180 -15.46 -1.19 31.96
CA THR A 180 -16.30 -2.16 31.26
C THR A 180 -15.82 -2.38 29.84
N GLN A 181 -16.15 -3.53 29.26
CA GLN A 181 -15.76 -3.88 27.90
C GLN A 181 -16.92 -3.69 26.93
N LYS A 182 -16.57 -3.28 25.72
CA LYS A 182 -17.41 -3.29 24.53
C LYS A 182 -16.69 -4.10 23.48
N ASP A 183 -17.43 -4.91 22.69
CA ASP A 183 -16.82 -5.65 21.56
C ASP A 183 -16.21 -4.67 20.57
N GLY A 184 -14.93 -4.79 20.36
CA GLY A 184 -14.11 -4.07 19.38
C GLY A 184 -13.22 -5.01 18.57
N THR A 185 -13.55 -6.32 18.56
CA THR A 185 -12.82 -7.34 17.82
C THR A 185 -12.95 -7.18 16.31
N LYS A 186 -12.18 -7.91 15.53
CA LYS A 186 -12.02 -7.79 14.08
C LYS A 186 -11.26 -6.54 13.66
N GLY A 187 -11.37 -6.21 12.37
CA GLY A 187 -10.62 -5.15 11.70
C GLY A 187 -9.20 -5.55 11.35
N TRP A 188 -8.47 -4.62 10.79
CA TRP A 188 -7.06 -4.78 10.45
C TRP A 188 -6.17 -4.07 11.48
N HIS A 189 -5.00 -4.64 11.77
CA HIS A 189 -3.91 -3.88 12.35
C HIS A 189 -3.49 -2.78 11.38
N ASP A 190 -3.16 -1.60 11.88
CA ASP A 190 -3.03 -0.41 11.07
C ASP A 190 -1.76 -0.35 10.21
N ALA A 191 -0.63 -0.66 10.82
CA ALA A 191 0.68 -0.45 10.22
C ALA A 191 1.69 -1.49 10.71
N GLY A 192 2.88 -1.06 11.10
CA GLY A 192 3.84 -1.91 11.81
C GLY A 192 3.43 -2.22 13.25
N ASP A 193 2.41 -1.57 13.79
CA ASP A 193 1.81 -1.81 15.10
C ASP A 193 0.49 -2.60 15.01
N TYR A 194 -0.12 -2.90 16.18
CA TYR A 194 -1.37 -3.67 16.26
C TYR A 194 -2.60 -2.84 16.62
N ASN A 195 -2.46 -1.52 16.73
CA ASN A 195 -3.59 -0.65 17.02
C ASN A 195 -4.50 -0.49 15.78
N LYS A 196 -5.69 0.05 15.99
CA LYS A 196 -6.71 0.25 14.95
C LYS A 196 -7.21 1.69 15.00
N TYR A 197 -7.10 2.42 13.89
CA TYR A 197 -7.38 3.85 13.81
C TYR A 197 -8.49 4.12 12.80
N THR A 198 -9.61 4.68 13.25
CA THR A 198 -10.78 4.92 12.40
C THR A 198 -10.47 5.84 11.23
N VAL A 199 -9.63 6.86 11.45
CA VAL A 199 -9.27 7.85 10.44
C VAL A 199 -8.39 7.24 9.34
N ASN A 200 -7.38 6.42 9.71
CA ASN A 200 -6.56 5.76 8.69
C ASN A 200 -7.33 4.65 7.96
N ALA A 201 -8.21 3.93 8.67
CA ALA A 201 -9.17 3.03 8.03
C ALA A 201 -10.08 3.76 7.04
N GLY A 202 -10.40 5.05 7.29
CA GLY A 202 -11.20 5.90 6.41
C GLY A 202 -10.67 5.94 5.00
N VAL A 203 -9.49 6.50 4.81
CA VAL A 203 -8.87 6.61 3.48
C VAL A 203 -8.60 5.23 2.88
N THR A 204 -8.20 4.25 3.69
CA THR A 204 -7.94 2.86 3.27
C THR A 204 -9.17 2.24 2.63
N VAL A 205 -10.28 2.20 3.36
CA VAL A 205 -11.56 1.62 2.90
C VAL A 205 -12.13 2.45 1.74
N GLY A 206 -12.01 3.78 1.79
CA GLY A 206 -12.45 4.67 0.72
C GLY A 206 -11.77 4.39 -0.61
N VAL A 207 -10.44 4.22 -0.61
CA VAL A 207 -9.66 3.88 -1.80
C VAL A 207 -9.99 2.46 -2.30
N LEU A 208 -10.15 1.49 -1.41
CA LEU A 208 -10.53 0.12 -1.79
C LEU A 208 -11.96 0.05 -2.36
N PHE A 209 -12.92 0.76 -1.77
CA PHE A 209 -14.25 0.86 -2.38
C PHE A 209 -14.23 1.61 -3.71
N ARG A 210 -13.39 2.64 -3.85
CA ARG A 210 -13.17 3.30 -5.14
C ARG A 210 -12.60 2.32 -6.18
N ALA A 211 -11.63 1.47 -5.79
CA ALA A 211 -11.12 0.42 -6.66
C ALA A 211 -12.23 -0.55 -7.09
N TRP A 212 -13.12 -0.94 -6.17
CA TRP A 212 -14.27 -1.77 -6.50
C TRP A 212 -15.20 -1.10 -7.53
N GLU A 213 -15.54 0.18 -7.32
CA GLU A 213 -16.42 0.91 -8.24
C GLU A 213 -15.81 1.08 -9.64
N ASP A 214 -14.50 1.32 -9.73
CA ASP A 214 -13.81 1.51 -10.99
C ASP A 214 -13.48 0.21 -11.73
N PHE A 215 -13.18 -0.89 -11.01
CA PHE A 215 -12.64 -2.13 -11.56
C PHE A 215 -13.45 -3.38 -11.18
N THR A 216 -14.75 -3.24 -10.90
CA THR A 216 -15.63 -4.37 -10.53
C THR A 216 -15.51 -5.58 -11.48
N PRO A 217 -15.44 -5.43 -12.83
CA PRO A 217 -15.34 -6.58 -13.72
C PRO A 217 -14.11 -7.46 -13.46
N GLN A 218 -13.00 -6.85 -13.06
CA GLN A 218 -11.75 -7.53 -12.70
C GLN A 218 -11.82 -8.09 -11.27
N LEU A 219 -12.12 -7.22 -10.30
CA LEU A 219 -12.01 -7.52 -8.87
C LEU A 219 -12.98 -8.61 -8.41
N ARG A 220 -14.19 -8.68 -8.99
CA ARG A 220 -15.16 -9.73 -8.65
C ARG A 220 -14.71 -11.15 -9.01
N LYS A 221 -13.71 -11.30 -9.88
CA LYS A 221 -13.20 -12.60 -10.36
C LYS A 221 -11.96 -13.06 -9.58
N VAL A 222 -11.32 -12.15 -8.83
CA VAL A 222 -10.11 -12.49 -8.09
C VAL A 222 -10.46 -13.39 -6.91
N ARG A 223 -9.71 -14.48 -6.77
CA ARG A 223 -9.74 -15.35 -5.59
C ARG A 223 -8.55 -14.95 -4.71
N LEU A 224 -8.81 -14.79 -3.42
CA LEU A 224 -7.79 -14.36 -2.45
C LEU A 224 -7.37 -15.49 -1.50
N ASP A 225 -8.01 -16.65 -1.60
CA ASP A 225 -7.76 -17.82 -0.73
C ASP A 225 -7.84 -17.46 0.77
N ILE A 226 -8.83 -16.65 1.10
CA ILE A 226 -9.22 -16.29 2.46
C ILE A 226 -10.31 -17.25 2.98
N PRO A 227 -10.59 -17.33 4.29
CA PRO A 227 -11.60 -18.25 4.83
C PRO A 227 -12.98 -18.13 4.20
N GLU A 228 -13.35 -16.95 3.71
CA GLU A 228 -14.65 -16.68 3.05
C GLU A 228 -14.65 -17.01 1.56
N SER A 229 -13.53 -17.41 0.97
CA SER A 229 -13.41 -17.70 -0.47
C SER A 229 -14.39 -18.78 -0.92
N GLY A 230 -15.06 -18.52 -2.04
CA GLY A 230 -16.11 -19.40 -2.56
C GLY A 230 -17.49 -19.17 -1.94
N GLY A 231 -17.62 -18.22 -1.04
CA GLY A 231 -18.89 -17.77 -0.47
C GLY A 231 -19.74 -16.95 -1.47
N LYS A 232 -20.80 -16.32 -0.94
CA LYS A 232 -21.70 -15.48 -1.75
C LYS A 232 -21.10 -14.12 -2.11
N LEU A 233 -20.16 -13.61 -1.31
CA LEU A 233 -19.45 -12.38 -1.58
C LEU A 233 -18.24 -12.66 -2.47
N PRO A 234 -17.92 -11.79 -3.44
CA PRO A 234 -16.57 -11.74 -4.01
C PRO A 234 -15.51 -11.60 -2.90
N ASP A 235 -14.39 -12.29 -3.03
CA ASP A 235 -13.36 -12.32 -1.99
C ASP A 235 -12.87 -10.91 -1.60
N PHE A 236 -12.75 -10.02 -2.57
CA PHE A 236 -12.42 -8.61 -2.33
C PHE A 236 -13.39 -7.94 -1.35
N LEU A 237 -14.69 -8.13 -1.55
CA LEU A 237 -15.71 -7.56 -0.66
C LEU A 237 -15.79 -8.32 0.67
N ALA A 238 -15.48 -9.61 0.69
CA ALA A 238 -15.43 -10.38 1.93
C ALA A 238 -14.31 -9.85 2.85
N GLU A 239 -13.15 -9.50 2.27
CA GLU A 239 -12.05 -8.88 3.00
C GLU A 239 -12.43 -7.50 3.54
N LEU A 240 -13.02 -6.64 2.71
CA LEU A 240 -13.48 -5.32 3.17
C LEU A 240 -14.56 -5.42 4.26
N LYS A 241 -15.40 -6.44 4.19
CA LYS A 241 -16.43 -6.65 5.23
C LYS A 241 -15.82 -6.94 6.59
N TRP A 242 -14.64 -7.59 6.66
CA TRP A 242 -13.94 -7.83 7.91
C TRP A 242 -13.61 -6.51 8.62
N GLU A 243 -13.11 -5.54 7.90
CA GLU A 243 -12.84 -4.19 8.42
C GLU A 243 -14.13 -3.45 8.77
N MET A 244 -15.13 -3.49 7.89
CA MET A 244 -16.41 -2.83 8.13
C MET A 244 -17.17 -3.39 9.34
N ASP A 245 -17.02 -4.67 9.66
CA ASP A 245 -17.58 -5.28 10.86
C ASP A 245 -16.98 -4.64 12.13
N TRP A 246 -15.67 -4.39 12.15
CA TRP A 246 -15.02 -3.67 13.24
C TRP A 246 -15.45 -2.20 13.28
N LEU A 247 -15.42 -1.50 12.15
CA LEU A 247 -15.81 -0.09 12.07
C LEU A 247 -17.22 0.15 12.64
N LEU A 248 -18.17 -0.75 12.40
CA LEU A 248 -19.50 -0.65 12.99
C LEU A 248 -19.50 -0.72 14.53
N THR A 249 -18.48 -1.32 15.15
CA THR A 249 -18.33 -1.33 16.61
C THR A 249 -17.80 0.00 17.14
N MET A 250 -17.19 0.84 16.29
CA MET A 250 -16.64 2.14 16.68
C MET A 250 -17.70 3.22 16.84
N GLN A 251 -18.96 2.98 16.42
CA GLN A 251 -20.05 3.92 16.67
C GLN A 251 -20.53 3.84 18.12
N ALA A 252 -20.60 4.99 18.76
CA ALA A 252 -21.19 5.16 20.10
C ALA A 252 -22.72 5.25 20.05
N PRO A 253 -23.41 5.09 21.20
CA PRO A 253 -24.88 5.13 21.24
C PRO A 253 -25.52 6.45 20.78
N ASP A 254 -24.82 7.58 20.86
CA ASP A 254 -25.29 8.89 20.42
C ASP A 254 -25.06 9.13 18.91
N GLY A 255 -24.25 8.32 18.26
CA GLY A 255 -23.87 8.45 16.85
C GLY A 255 -22.47 9.04 16.62
N SER A 256 -21.80 9.50 17.65
CA SER A 256 -20.37 9.81 17.58
C SER A 256 -19.55 8.55 17.27
N VAL A 257 -18.31 8.72 16.82
CA VAL A 257 -17.44 7.59 16.48
C VAL A 257 -16.11 7.69 17.22
N TYR A 258 -15.76 6.64 17.93
CA TYR A 258 -14.49 6.54 18.63
C TYR A 258 -13.32 6.70 17.65
N HIS A 259 -12.31 7.49 18.04
CA HIS A 259 -11.23 7.88 17.16
C HIS A 259 -10.29 6.71 16.85
N LYS A 260 -9.97 5.91 17.85
CA LYS A 260 -9.13 4.70 17.72
C LYS A 260 -9.43 3.67 18.81
N LEU A 261 -8.94 2.45 18.57
CA LEU A 261 -8.87 1.37 19.53
C LEU A 261 -7.39 1.00 19.70
N THR A 262 -6.81 1.22 20.89
CA THR A 262 -5.37 1.29 21.05
C THR A 262 -4.90 0.90 22.45
N THR A 263 -3.65 0.45 22.57
CA THR A 263 -2.89 0.45 23.82
C THR A 263 -2.53 1.89 24.21
N THR A 264 -2.12 2.14 25.46
CA THR A 264 -1.67 3.48 25.90
C THR A 264 -0.33 3.89 25.28
N GLN A 265 0.49 2.92 24.90
CA GLN A 265 1.77 3.11 24.22
C GLN A 265 2.02 1.95 23.25
N PHE A 266 2.89 2.14 22.28
CA PHE A 266 3.26 1.08 21.34
C PHE A 266 3.90 -0.12 22.04
N GLY A 267 3.49 -1.34 21.62
CA GLY A 267 4.10 -2.60 22.05
C GLY A 267 5.48 -2.86 21.44
N GLY A 268 6.12 -3.93 21.87
CA GLY A 268 7.40 -4.40 21.33
C GLY A 268 7.27 -5.10 19.97
N PHE A 269 8.40 -5.54 19.43
CA PHE A 269 8.47 -6.37 18.21
C PHE A 269 8.23 -7.84 18.56
N ILE A 270 6.97 -8.19 18.70
CA ILE A 270 6.44 -9.51 19.06
C ILE A 270 5.24 -9.82 18.16
N LEU A 271 4.82 -11.07 18.09
CA LEU A 271 3.60 -11.44 17.37
C LEU A 271 2.34 -10.87 18.07
N PRO A 272 1.23 -10.63 17.36
CA PRO A 272 0.07 -9.93 17.92
C PRO A 272 -0.62 -10.69 19.06
N GLU A 273 -0.59 -12.01 19.10
CA GLU A 273 -1.09 -12.81 20.22
C GLU A 273 -0.25 -12.69 21.51
N GLN A 274 0.96 -12.15 21.39
CA GLN A 274 1.86 -11.90 22.53
C GLN A 274 1.68 -10.50 23.10
N GLU A 275 0.98 -9.60 22.41
CA GLU A 275 0.65 -8.27 22.93
C GLU A 275 -0.56 -8.38 23.88
N THR A 276 -0.26 -8.44 25.17
CA THR A 276 -1.26 -8.63 26.24
C THR A 276 -1.68 -7.34 26.94
N ALA A 277 -1.15 -6.18 26.50
CA ALA A 277 -1.50 -4.89 27.05
C ALA A 277 -2.99 -4.58 26.85
N SER A 278 -3.64 -3.99 27.86
CA SER A 278 -5.03 -3.56 27.75
C SER A 278 -5.21 -2.54 26.63
N ARG A 279 -6.29 -2.67 25.87
CA ARG A 279 -6.64 -1.77 24.78
C ARG A 279 -7.94 -1.04 25.09
N TYR A 280 -8.05 0.18 24.57
CA TYR A 280 -9.10 1.12 24.95
C TYR A 280 -9.70 1.78 23.72
N PHE A 281 -11.00 2.03 23.76
CA PHE A 281 -11.64 3.00 22.89
C PHE A 281 -11.24 4.41 23.35
N THR A 282 -10.91 5.28 22.43
CA THR A 282 -10.62 6.69 22.73
C THR A 282 -11.82 7.57 22.36
N PRO A 283 -11.96 8.77 22.96
CA PRO A 283 -13.04 9.70 22.64
C PRO A 283 -13.17 9.99 21.15
N TRP A 284 -14.36 10.43 20.76
CA TRP A 284 -14.70 10.71 19.38
C TRP A 284 -13.94 11.91 18.81
N GLY A 285 -13.80 11.95 17.47
CA GLY A 285 -13.29 13.07 16.71
C GLY A 285 -14.15 13.36 15.49
N SER A 286 -14.07 14.60 14.98
CA SER A 286 -14.82 15.01 13.79
C SER A 286 -14.42 14.21 12.55
N GLU A 287 -13.12 13.95 12.35
CA GLU A 287 -12.60 13.17 11.23
C GLU A 287 -13.11 11.73 11.29
N ALA A 288 -12.88 11.05 12.41
CA ALA A 288 -13.31 9.66 12.59
C ALA A 288 -14.82 9.50 12.34
N THR A 289 -15.64 10.44 12.84
CA THR A 289 -17.09 10.39 12.66
C THR A 289 -17.49 10.65 11.19
N ALA A 290 -16.82 11.59 10.51
CA ALA A 290 -17.11 11.90 9.12
C ALA A 290 -16.67 10.77 8.16
N ASP A 291 -15.48 10.22 8.35
CA ASP A 291 -14.98 9.09 7.56
C ASP A 291 -15.85 7.85 7.77
N PHE A 292 -16.31 7.61 9.00
CA PHE A 292 -17.25 6.53 9.29
C PHE A 292 -18.57 6.69 8.51
N VAL A 293 -19.12 7.90 8.43
CA VAL A 293 -20.32 8.17 7.60
C VAL A 293 -20.05 7.80 6.15
N ALA A 294 -18.92 8.24 5.61
CA ALA A 294 -18.57 7.98 4.21
C ALA A 294 -18.41 6.48 3.95
N MET A 295 -17.57 5.79 4.73
CA MET A 295 -17.33 4.35 4.59
C MET A 295 -18.60 3.52 4.71
N THR A 296 -19.46 3.81 5.70
CA THR A 296 -20.69 3.06 5.92
C THR A 296 -21.76 3.37 4.86
N ALA A 297 -21.80 4.57 4.33
CA ALA A 297 -22.66 4.91 3.19
C ALA A 297 -22.21 4.21 1.89
N GLN A 298 -20.90 4.16 1.61
CA GLN A 298 -20.35 3.38 0.49
C GLN A 298 -20.67 1.89 0.66
N ALA A 299 -20.39 1.32 1.84
CA ALA A 299 -20.70 -0.07 2.14
C ALA A 299 -22.18 -0.38 1.92
N ALA A 300 -23.09 0.50 2.35
CA ALA A 300 -24.53 0.32 2.18
C ALA A 300 -24.92 0.12 0.71
N ARG A 301 -24.38 0.91 -0.23
CA ARG A 301 -24.70 0.72 -1.66
C ARG A 301 -23.97 -0.46 -2.31
N ILE A 302 -22.71 -0.68 -1.95
CA ILE A 302 -21.86 -1.71 -2.56
C ILE A 302 -22.30 -3.12 -2.12
N PHE A 303 -22.59 -3.31 -0.83
CA PHE A 303 -23.02 -4.61 -0.31
C PHE A 303 -24.50 -4.93 -0.57
N LYS A 304 -25.34 -3.96 -0.95
CA LYS A 304 -26.78 -4.17 -1.16
C LYS A 304 -27.12 -5.34 -2.07
N PRO A 305 -26.45 -5.57 -3.22
CA PRO A 305 -26.72 -6.71 -4.08
C PRO A 305 -26.33 -8.07 -3.49
N TYR A 306 -25.42 -8.09 -2.51
CA TYR A 306 -24.82 -9.31 -1.97
C TYR A 306 -25.33 -9.65 -0.57
N ASN A 307 -25.51 -8.65 0.28
CA ASN A 307 -25.92 -8.80 1.68
C ASN A 307 -26.81 -7.61 2.10
N PRO A 308 -28.11 -7.63 1.77
CA PRO A 308 -29.03 -6.53 2.05
C PRO A 308 -29.17 -6.18 3.54
N ALA A 309 -29.09 -7.17 4.42
CA ALA A 309 -29.18 -6.93 5.87
C ALA A 309 -27.96 -6.17 6.39
N PHE A 310 -26.76 -6.53 5.94
CA PHE A 310 -25.53 -5.80 6.26
C PHE A 310 -25.56 -4.37 5.69
N ALA A 311 -25.99 -4.24 4.44
CA ALA A 311 -26.15 -2.94 3.78
C ALA A 311 -27.12 -2.01 4.54
N ALA A 312 -28.23 -2.55 5.05
CA ALA A 312 -29.19 -1.78 5.85
C ALA A 312 -28.59 -1.31 7.19
N ARG A 313 -27.81 -2.15 7.86
CA ARG A 313 -27.07 -1.78 9.09
C ARG A 313 -26.08 -0.65 8.80
N CYS A 314 -25.30 -0.74 7.72
CA CYS A 314 -24.36 0.29 7.33
C CYS A 314 -25.08 1.63 7.02
N LEU A 315 -26.20 1.59 6.31
CA LEU A 315 -26.98 2.80 6.03
C LEU A 315 -27.52 3.46 7.30
N GLN A 316 -28.08 2.68 8.21
CA GLN A 316 -28.57 3.17 9.49
C GLN A 316 -27.45 3.83 10.31
N ALA A 317 -26.27 3.19 10.35
CA ALA A 317 -25.10 3.73 11.03
C ALA A 317 -24.64 5.05 10.39
N ALA A 318 -24.53 5.11 9.06
CA ALA A 318 -24.19 6.32 8.33
C ALA A 318 -25.14 7.49 8.65
N GLN A 319 -26.44 7.25 8.57
CA GLN A 319 -27.47 8.28 8.84
C GLN A 319 -27.39 8.80 10.28
N LYS A 320 -27.18 7.92 11.25
CA LYS A 320 -27.07 8.28 12.67
C LYS A 320 -25.84 9.14 12.93
N SER A 321 -24.68 8.78 12.43
CA SER A 321 -23.46 9.57 12.60
C SER A 321 -23.51 10.88 11.81
N TYR A 322 -24.17 10.91 10.67
CA TYR A 322 -24.38 12.14 9.92
C TYR A 322 -25.26 13.14 10.69
N GLN A 323 -26.35 12.67 11.31
CA GLN A 323 -27.21 13.49 12.19
C GLN A 323 -26.41 14.02 13.39
N PHE A 324 -25.55 13.19 13.99
CA PHE A 324 -24.64 13.62 15.05
C PHE A 324 -23.73 14.77 14.57
N LEU A 325 -23.12 14.64 13.39
CA LEU A 325 -22.27 15.70 12.82
C LEU A 325 -23.02 16.99 12.52
N GLN A 326 -24.29 16.91 12.11
CA GLN A 326 -25.13 18.10 11.89
C GLN A 326 -25.45 18.82 13.20
N ALA A 327 -25.66 18.07 14.29
CA ALA A 327 -25.85 18.63 15.62
C ALA A 327 -24.55 19.19 16.24
N HIS A 328 -23.37 18.77 15.73
CA HIS A 328 -22.05 19.20 16.17
C HIS A 328 -21.24 19.77 14.99
N PRO A 329 -21.61 20.98 14.48
CA PRO A 329 -21.02 21.55 13.27
C PRO A 329 -19.54 21.95 13.45
N GLU A 330 -19.16 22.31 14.67
CA GLU A 330 -17.79 22.75 14.97
C GLU A 330 -16.81 21.57 14.89
N TYR A 331 -15.55 21.89 14.57
CA TYR A 331 -14.50 20.90 14.58
C TYR A 331 -14.22 20.46 16.02
N HIS A 332 -14.27 19.14 16.25
CA HIS A 332 -13.95 18.51 17.52
C HIS A 332 -12.75 17.61 17.35
N ARG A 333 -11.67 17.94 18.05
CA ARG A 333 -10.46 17.15 18.14
C ARG A 333 -10.67 16.02 19.15
N ALA A 334 -10.27 14.80 18.78
CA ALA A 334 -10.32 13.68 19.72
C ALA A 334 -9.41 13.92 20.92
N ASP A 335 -9.90 13.70 22.13
CA ASP A 335 -9.06 13.70 23.33
C ASP A 335 -8.23 12.42 23.37
N GLN A 336 -6.93 12.58 23.31
CA GLN A 336 -5.95 11.50 23.32
C GLN A 336 -5.04 11.54 24.56
N THR A 337 -5.46 12.23 25.61
CA THR A 337 -4.74 12.30 26.89
C THR A 337 -4.50 10.89 27.44
N GLY A 338 -3.25 10.58 27.77
CA GLY A 338 -2.84 9.26 28.28
C GLY A 338 -2.40 8.26 27.19
N PHE A 339 -2.43 8.66 25.91
CA PHE A 339 -2.00 7.83 24.79
C PHE A 339 -0.78 8.43 24.07
N SER A 340 0.20 7.59 23.76
CA SER A 340 1.39 7.95 22.96
C SER A 340 1.48 7.17 21.64
N THR A 341 0.38 6.55 21.21
CA THR A 341 0.24 5.87 19.90
C THR A 341 -0.16 6.85 18.81
N GLY A 342 -0.25 6.41 17.54
CA GLY A 342 -0.56 7.27 16.39
C GLY A 342 -1.73 8.22 16.66
N ALA A 343 -1.51 9.52 16.43
CA ALA A 343 -2.52 10.54 16.73
C ALA A 343 -3.60 10.61 15.65
N TYR A 344 -3.23 10.53 14.38
CA TYR A 344 -4.12 10.68 13.22
C TYR A 344 -5.05 11.90 13.33
N GLU A 345 -4.45 13.04 13.64
CA GLU A 345 -5.13 14.31 13.79
C GLU A 345 -4.75 15.26 12.66
N ALA A 346 -5.70 15.68 11.87
CA ALA A 346 -5.49 16.52 10.70
C ALA A 346 -4.83 17.89 11.02
N ASN A 347 -4.97 18.37 12.25
CA ASN A 347 -4.37 19.63 12.71
C ASN A 347 -3.09 19.43 13.55
N ALA A 348 -2.47 18.25 13.54
CA ALA A 348 -1.20 18.04 14.23
C ALA A 348 -0.10 18.92 13.60
N PRO A 349 0.85 19.44 14.40
CA PRO A 349 1.88 20.38 13.90
C PRO A 349 2.80 19.81 12.81
N ASP A 350 2.90 18.50 12.70
CA ASP A 350 3.69 17.78 11.70
C ASP A 350 2.89 17.44 10.43
N HIS A 351 1.61 17.83 10.36
CA HIS A 351 0.76 17.58 9.21
C HIS A 351 0.87 18.64 8.13
N ARG A 352 0.88 18.16 6.86
CA ARG A 352 1.07 18.98 5.66
C ARG A 352 -0.05 19.99 5.40
N THR A 353 -1.26 19.68 5.80
CA THR A 353 -2.44 20.37 5.28
C THR A 353 -3.12 21.30 6.29
N GLY A 354 -2.70 21.27 7.55
CA GLY A 354 -3.38 22.05 8.58
C GLY A 354 -4.85 21.72 8.74
N GLY A 355 -5.26 20.54 8.34
CA GLY A 355 -6.54 19.86 8.35
C GLY A 355 -7.75 20.69 8.64
N ALA A 356 -8.75 20.48 7.92
CA ALA A 356 -10.02 21.06 8.21
C ALA A 356 -11.10 20.03 7.95
N PRO A 357 -12.34 20.30 8.20
CA PRO A 357 -13.46 19.36 8.13
C PRO A 357 -13.76 18.89 6.70
N GLN A 358 -12.75 18.59 5.92
CA GLN A 358 -12.87 18.14 4.53
C GLN A 358 -13.42 16.72 4.44
N ASN A 359 -13.20 15.92 5.46
CA ASN A 359 -13.80 14.60 5.64
C ASN A 359 -15.35 14.68 5.63
N ARG A 360 -15.93 15.79 6.12
CA ARG A 360 -17.39 16.02 6.06
C ARG A 360 -17.90 16.21 4.62
N LEU A 361 -17.06 16.69 3.68
CA LEU A 361 -17.41 16.73 2.26
C LEU A 361 -17.58 15.32 1.71
N TRP A 362 -16.64 14.43 2.02
CA TRP A 362 -16.73 13.03 1.61
C TRP A 362 -17.93 12.34 2.25
N ALA A 363 -18.19 12.54 3.54
CA ALA A 363 -19.38 12.04 4.23
C ALA A 363 -20.70 12.45 3.53
N ALA A 364 -20.86 13.73 3.21
CA ALA A 364 -22.04 14.24 2.52
C ALA A 364 -22.16 13.66 1.10
N ALA A 365 -21.05 13.51 0.37
CA ALA A 365 -21.03 12.95 -0.97
C ALA A 365 -21.49 11.49 -0.99
N GLU A 366 -20.94 10.67 -0.10
CA GLU A 366 -21.25 9.24 -0.05
C GLU A 366 -22.70 8.99 0.44
N LEU A 367 -23.15 9.77 1.42
CA LEU A 367 -24.53 9.67 1.90
C LEU A 367 -25.52 10.09 0.81
N TRP A 368 -25.24 11.19 0.09
CA TRP A 368 -26.07 11.60 -1.04
C TRP A 368 -26.06 10.56 -2.17
N GLU A 369 -24.90 10.07 -2.58
CA GLU A 369 -24.81 9.07 -3.64
C GLU A 369 -25.59 7.79 -3.27
N THR A 370 -25.58 7.40 -2.01
CA THR A 370 -26.29 6.21 -1.53
C THR A 370 -27.80 6.42 -1.43
N THR A 371 -28.23 7.57 -0.88
CA THR A 371 -29.65 7.80 -0.53
C THR A 371 -30.42 8.65 -1.53
N GLY A 372 -29.73 9.56 -2.23
CA GLY A 372 -30.37 10.62 -3.03
C GLY A 372 -30.94 11.77 -2.19
N SER A 373 -30.57 11.88 -0.89
CA SER A 373 -31.09 12.92 0.01
C SER A 373 -30.79 14.32 -0.53
N PRO A 374 -31.83 15.17 -0.76
CA PRO A 374 -31.64 16.56 -1.17
C PRO A 374 -30.88 17.38 -0.11
N GLU A 375 -30.98 17.01 1.16
CA GLU A 375 -30.28 17.65 2.25
C GLU A 375 -28.78 17.38 2.17
N ALA A 376 -28.40 16.11 2.01
CA ALA A 376 -27.00 15.73 1.84
C ALA A 376 -26.39 16.36 0.56
N LEU A 377 -27.18 16.51 -0.52
CA LEU A 377 -26.71 17.21 -1.72
C LEU A 377 -26.44 18.69 -1.45
N ARG A 378 -27.35 19.39 -0.74
CA ARG A 378 -27.15 20.80 -0.39
C ARG A 378 -25.91 21.02 0.49
N ASP A 379 -25.71 20.16 1.49
CA ASP A 379 -24.51 20.20 2.34
C ASP A 379 -23.24 19.94 1.51
N LEU A 380 -23.24 18.90 0.68
CA LEU A 380 -22.14 18.58 -0.23
C LEU A 380 -21.78 19.78 -1.12
N GLU A 381 -22.75 20.35 -1.84
CA GLU A 381 -22.51 21.45 -2.78
C GLU A 381 -22.06 22.74 -2.07
N THR A 382 -22.53 22.97 -0.85
CA THR A 382 -22.03 24.06 0.00
C THR A 382 -20.54 23.86 0.30
N ARG A 383 -20.14 22.65 0.67
CA ARG A 383 -18.73 22.31 0.93
C ARG A 383 -17.87 22.36 -0.34
N VAL A 384 -18.41 21.89 -1.48
CA VAL A 384 -17.70 21.99 -2.77
C VAL A 384 -17.43 23.47 -3.12
N ARG A 385 -18.39 24.38 -2.89
CA ARG A 385 -18.18 25.82 -3.08
C ARG A 385 -17.11 26.36 -2.12
N THR A 386 -17.15 25.97 -0.85
CA THR A 386 -16.18 26.42 0.16
C THR A 386 -14.75 26.09 -0.23
N VAL A 387 -14.51 24.87 -0.78
CA VAL A 387 -13.18 24.47 -1.26
C VAL A 387 -12.93 24.87 -2.73
N ASN A 388 -13.84 25.62 -3.35
CA ASN A 388 -13.78 26.02 -4.76
C ASN A 388 -13.55 24.81 -5.70
N GLY A 389 -14.16 23.66 -5.38
CA GLY A 389 -14.00 22.41 -6.13
C GLY A 389 -12.54 21.94 -6.26
N ARG A 390 -11.65 22.39 -5.38
CA ARG A 390 -10.21 22.09 -5.42
C ARG A 390 -9.95 20.61 -5.24
N VAL A 391 -9.26 20.00 -6.18
CA VAL A 391 -8.66 18.68 -6.12
C VAL A 391 -7.18 18.85 -5.78
N ASP A 392 -6.66 18.06 -4.88
CA ASP A 392 -5.25 18.08 -4.51
C ASP A 392 -4.46 16.99 -5.27
N ALA A 393 -3.17 17.23 -5.52
CA ALA A 393 -2.33 16.28 -6.26
C ALA A 393 -2.00 15.01 -5.45
N ASP A 394 -2.21 15.07 -4.16
CA ASP A 394 -2.12 13.97 -3.22
C ASP A 394 -3.13 14.21 -2.09
N PHE A 395 -3.78 13.15 -1.65
CA PHE A 395 -4.70 13.13 -0.52
C PHE A 395 -4.34 11.95 0.41
N ASP A 396 -4.66 12.07 1.68
CA ASP A 396 -4.42 11.00 2.65
C ASP A 396 -5.49 11.03 3.75
N TRP A 397 -5.27 10.34 4.86
CA TRP A 397 -6.19 10.27 5.99
C TRP A 397 -6.61 11.65 6.55
N ASP A 398 -5.76 12.66 6.44
CA ASP A 398 -6.03 14.04 6.89
C ASP A 398 -6.85 14.87 5.90
N GLU A 399 -6.98 14.43 4.63
CA GLU A 399 -7.71 15.14 3.57
C GLU A 399 -8.45 14.18 2.62
N THR A 400 -9.59 13.65 3.04
CA THR A 400 -10.37 12.68 2.24
C THR A 400 -11.36 13.31 1.27
N LYS A 401 -11.42 14.66 1.16
CA LYS A 401 -12.39 15.36 0.29
C LYS A 401 -12.36 14.92 -1.18
N ASP A 402 -11.16 14.55 -1.69
CA ASP A 402 -11.02 14.20 -3.10
C ASP A 402 -11.80 12.93 -3.44
N LEU A 403 -11.93 11.97 -2.51
CA LEU A 403 -12.83 10.83 -2.66
C LEU A 403 -14.28 11.30 -2.83
N GLY A 404 -14.72 12.29 -2.04
CA GLY A 404 -16.04 12.88 -2.16
C GLY A 404 -16.26 13.65 -3.46
N LEU A 405 -15.26 14.42 -3.91
CA LEU A 405 -15.30 15.12 -5.20
C LEU A 405 -15.38 14.15 -6.38
N LEU A 406 -14.67 13.02 -6.32
CA LEU A 406 -14.76 11.97 -7.33
C LEU A 406 -16.17 11.33 -7.34
N THR A 407 -16.73 11.02 -6.18
CA THR A 407 -18.09 10.50 -6.07
C THR A 407 -19.11 11.51 -6.64
N TYR A 408 -19.00 12.80 -6.29
CA TYR A 408 -19.84 13.86 -6.86
C TYR A 408 -19.70 13.95 -8.39
N LEU A 409 -18.49 13.92 -8.90
CA LEU A 409 -18.20 14.06 -10.33
C LEU A 409 -18.75 12.89 -11.16
N PHE A 410 -18.57 11.65 -10.69
CA PHE A 410 -18.93 10.45 -11.44
C PHE A 410 -20.33 9.92 -11.17
N SER A 411 -21.07 10.54 -10.25
CA SER A 411 -22.45 10.17 -9.95
C SER A 411 -23.33 10.18 -11.21
N LYS A 412 -24.25 9.24 -11.27
CA LYS A 412 -25.30 9.19 -12.30
C LYS A 412 -26.63 9.81 -11.81
N ARG A 413 -26.67 10.31 -10.58
CA ARG A 413 -27.85 10.96 -10.02
C ARG A 413 -28.09 12.31 -10.67
N SER A 414 -29.36 12.65 -10.82
CA SER A 414 -29.80 14.00 -11.25
C SER A 414 -29.74 15.00 -10.07
N GLY A 415 -29.87 16.28 -10.38
CA GLY A 415 -30.01 17.36 -9.40
C GLY A 415 -28.71 18.06 -9.02
N ARG A 416 -27.54 17.58 -9.48
CA ARG A 416 -26.25 18.28 -9.25
C ARG A 416 -26.20 19.63 -9.96
N ASP A 417 -25.56 20.61 -9.32
CA ASP A 417 -25.25 21.89 -9.94
C ASP A 417 -24.24 21.70 -11.10
N PRO A 418 -24.62 21.97 -12.37
CA PRO A 418 -23.74 21.75 -13.51
C PRO A 418 -22.50 22.66 -13.49
N VAL A 419 -22.56 23.82 -12.83
CA VAL A 419 -21.40 24.71 -12.69
C VAL A 419 -20.36 24.08 -11.78
N LEU A 420 -20.78 23.50 -10.65
CA LEU A 420 -19.87 22.81 -9.73
C LEU A 420 -19.29 21.53 -10.35
N VAL A 421 -20.10 20.75 -11.05
CA VAL A 421 -19.60 19.57 -11.78
C VAL A 421 -18.52 19.95 -12.79
N LYS A 422 -18.73 21.03 -13.56
CA LYS A 422 -17.74 21.55 -14.51
C LYS A 422 -16.47 22.03 -13.80
N LEU A 423 -16.61 22.71 -12.67
CA LEU A 423 -15.51 23.22 -11.86
C LEU A 423 -14.63 22.07 -11.35
N VAL A 424 -15.22 21.08 -10.67
CA VAL A 424 -14.49 19.91 -10.16
C VAL A 424 -13.82 19.14 -11.29
N ARG A 425 -14.52 18.95 -12.43
CA ARG A 425 -13.94 18.31 -13.62
C ARG A 425 -12.70 19.05 -14.12
N SER A 426 -12.76 20.38 -14.24
CA SER A 426 -11.62 21.18 -14.70
C SER A 426 -10.44 21.12 -13.75
N ASN A 427 -10.70 21.18 -12.45
CA ASN A 427 -9.65 21.09 -11.43
C ASN A 427 -8.99 19.71 -11.42
N LEU A 428 -9.75 18.62 -11.51
CA LEU A 428 -9.20 17.27 -11.60
C LEU A 428 -8.29 17.11 -12.83
N LEU A 429 -8.73 17.57 -14.01
CA LEU A 429 -7.92 17.48 -15.22
C LEU A 429 -6.64 18.31 -15.10
N ALA A 430 -6.71 19.53 -14.56
CA ALA A 430 -5.53 20.38 -14.36
C ALA A 430 -4.51 19.73 -13.40
N VAL A 431 -4.97 19.14 -12.31
CA VAL A 431 -4.10 18.42 -11.37
C VAL A 431 -3.47 17.19 -12.04
N ALA A 432 -4.28 16.38 -12.73
CA ALA A 432 -3.77 15.20 -13.42
C ALA A 432 -2.76 15.56 -14.54
N ASP A 433 -2.98 16.67 -15.27
CA ASP A 433 -2.01 17.19 -16.24
C ASP A 433 -0.70 17.57 -15.55
N GLY A 434 -0.77 18.21 -14.38
CA GLY A 434 0.40 18.54 -13.55
C GLY A 434 1.19 17.29 -13.14
N ILE A 435 0.50 16.25 -12.67
CA ILE A 435 1.11 14.97 -12.30
C ILE A 435 1.81 14.33 -13.51
N VAL A 436 1.15 14.29 -14.68
CA VAL A 436 1.75 13.78 -15.94
C VAL A 436 3.01 14.56 -16.31
N GLN A 437 2.99 15.89 -16.22
CA GLN A 437 4.16 16.71 -16.54
C GLN A 437 5.31 16.49 -15.54
N THR A 438 4.99 16.26 -14.26
CA THR A 438 5.98 15.93 -13.23
C THR A 438 6.64 14.58 -13.53
N ALA A 439 5.86 13.53 -13.78
CA ALA A 439 6.39 12.22 -14.15
C ALA A 439 7.30 12.26 -15.40
N LYS A 440 6.93 13.05 -16.40
CA LYS A 440 7.72 13.20 -17.63
C LYS A 440 9.07 13.91 -17.42
N ARG A 441 9.14 14.82 -16.45
CA ARG A 441 10.38 15.55 -16.14
C ARG A 441 11.28 14.80 -15.19
N ASP A 442 10.72 13.92 -14.38
CA ASP A 442 11.49 13.11 -13.44
C ASP A 442 12.23 11.99 -14.18
N GLY A 443 13.54 11.87 -13.93
CA GLY A 443 14.38 10.87 -14.59
C GLY A 443 14.01 9.42 -14.29
N TYR A 444 13.29 9.18 -13.17
CA TYR A 444 12.75 7.87 -12.79
C TYR A 444 11.25 7.73 -13.13
N GLY A 445 10.62 8.78 -13.66
CA GLY A 445 9.19 8.78 -13.92
C GLY A 445 8.33 8.89 -12.67
N ARG A 446 8.87 9.39 -11.55
CA ARG A 446 8.14 9.53 -10.29
C ARG A 446 7.09 10.65 -10.39
N PRO A 447 5.78 10.34 -10.28
CA PRO A 447 4.74 11.35 -10.50
C PRO A 447 4.60 12.35 -9.36
N LEU A 448 5.15 12.06 -8.17
CA LEU A 448 5.15 12.95 -7.01
C LEU A 448 6.30 13.99 -7.06
N GLY A 449 7.24 13.87 -8.00
CA GLY A 449 8.39 14.78 -8.14
C GLY A 449 9.28 14.80 -6.90
N SER A 450 9.77 15.98 -6.54
CA SER A 450 10.75 16.21 -5.45
C SER A 450 10.15 16.22 -4.04
N SER A 451 8.98 15.63 -3.83
CA SER A 451 8.31 15.58 -2.53
C SER A 451 8.59 14.28 -1.81
N TYR A 452 9.35 14.31 -0.72
CA TYR A 452 9.78 13.16 0.07
C TYR A 452 9.37 13.35 1.53
N PHE A 453 8.40 12.57 1.97
CA PHE A 453 7.84 12.61 3.32
C PHE A 453 7.44 11.21 3.77
N TRP A 454 7.15 11.04 5.06
CA TRP A 454 6.72 9.77 5.63
C TRP A 454 5.48 9.22 4.90
N GLY A 455 5.62 8.07 4.25
CA GLY A 455 4.57 7.46 3.43
C GLY A 455 4.49 7.95 1.98
N CYS A 456 5.51 8.63 1.46
CA CYS A 456 5.51 9.18 0.11
C CYS A 456 5.32 8.12 -1.01
N ASN A 457 5.67 6.86 -0.79
CA ASN A 457 5.36 5.76 -1.72
C ASN A 457 3.85 5.49 -1.79
N GLY A 458 3.15 5.60 -0.64
CA GLY A 458 1.68 5.57 -0.60
C GLY A 458 1.07 6.69 -1.44
N ALA A 459 1.64 7.91 -1.36
CA ALA A 459 1.23 9.06 -2.19
C ALA A 459 1.46 8.80 -3.69
N VAL A 460 2.62 8.27 -4.08
CA VAL A 460 2.90 7.85 -5.47
C VAL A 460 1.83 6.88 -5.98
N ALA A 461 1.46 5.90 -5.17
CA ALA A 461 0.40 4.95 -5.52
C ALA A 461 -0.98 5.64 -5.61
N ARG A 462 -1.35 6.52 -4.65
CA ARG A 462 -2.65 7.21 -4.62
C ARG A 462 -2.87 8.17 -5.78
N GLN A 463 -1.82 8.78 -6.32
CA GLN A 463 -1.94 9.61 -7.53
C GLN A 463 -2.56 8.85 -8.70
N THR A 464 -2.46 7.51 -8.73
CA THR A 464 -3.13 6.69 -9.75
C THR A 464 -4.66 6.81 -9.69
N VAL A 465 -5.25 7.08 -8.52
CA VAL A 465 -6.71 7.32 -8.38
C VAL A 465 -7.13 8.53 -9.21
N LEU A 466 -6.41 9.64 -9.09
CA LEU A 466 -6.69 10.89 -9.81
C LEU A 466 -6.40 10.74 -11.31
N LEU A 467 -5.28 10.09 -11.65
CA LEU A 467 -4.89 9.84 -13.04
C LEU A 467 -5.91 8.94 -13.75
N MET A 468 -6.37 7.85 -13.14
CA MET A 468 -7.38 6.97 -13.75
C MET A 468 -8.75 7.63 -13.84
N ALA A 469 -9.10 8.49 -12.89
CA ALA A 469 -10.30 9.32 -12.98
C ALA A 469 -10.21 10.31 -14.17
N ALA A 470 -9.07 10.96 -14.38
CA ALA A 470 -8.82 11.83 -15.54
C ALA A 470 -8.81 11.06 -16.87
N ASP A 471 -8.23 9.86 -16.89
CA ASP A 471 -8.22 8.97 -18.05
C ASP A 471 -9.66 8.63 -18.50
N ARG A 472 -10.53 8.29 -17.53
CA ARG A 472 -11.96 8.04 -17.76
C ARG A 472 -12.68 9.28 -18.34
N LEU A 473 -12.38 10.50 -17.85
CA LEU A 473 -12.99 11.74 -18.34
C LEU A 473 -12.52 12.12 -19.75
N SER A 474 -11.30 11.75 -20.11
CA SER A 474 -10.66 12.09 -21.40
C SER A 474 -10.78 10.99 -22.46
N SER A 475 -11.45 9.87 -22.13
CA SER A 475 -11.57 8.69 -23.01
C SER A 475 -10.19 8.16 -23.48
N GLY A 476 -9.24 8.05 -22.55
CA GLY A 476 -7.90 7.50 -22.77
C GLY A 476 -6.89 8.47 -23.41
N LYS A 477 -7.23 9.76 -23.47
CA LYS A 477 -6.32 10.82 -23.96
C LYS A 477 -5.64 11.53 -22.79
N GLY A 478 -4.46 12.13 -23.02
CA GLY A 478 -3.76 12.92 -21.98
C GLY A 478 -2.55 12.24 -21.35
N GLY A 479 -2.35 10.94 -21.58
CA GLY A 479 -1.21 10.21 -21.03
C GLY A 479 -1.35 9.79 -19.56
N TYR A 480 -2.55 9.92 -18.97
CA TYR A 480 -2.82 9.63 -17.57
C TYR A 480 -2.55 8.17 -17.21
N ARG A 481 -2.98 7.24 -18.08
CA ARG A 481 -2.72 5.81 -17.89
C ARG A 481 -1.22 5.47 -17.95
N ALA A 482 -0.46 6.15 -18.80
CA ALA A 482 1.00 5.99 -18.87
C ALA A 482 1.67 6.50 -17.59
N ALA A 483 1.27 7.66 -17.07
CA ALA A 483 1.78 8.18 -15.81
C ALA A 483 1.39 7.29 -14.61
N SER A 484 0.21 6.65 -14.64
CA SER A 484 -0.16 5.63 -13.63
C SER A 484 0.77 4.41 -13.68
N LEU A 485 1.20 3.99 -14.87
CA LEU A 485 2.21 2.93 -15.01
C LEU A 485 3.60 3.39 -14.57
N ASP A 486 3.97 4.65 -14.78
CA ASP A 486 5.23 5.20 -14.28
C ASP A 486 5.27 5.19 -12.73
N ALA A 487 4.13 5.45 -12.06
CA ALA A 487 4.00 5.27 -10.61
C ALA A 487 4.28 3.80 -10.20
N VAL A 488 3.65 2.83 -10.87
CA VAL A 488 3.89 1.40 -10.62
C VAL A 488 5.34 1.03 -10.92
N ASN A 489 5.92 1.52 -12.02
CA ASN A 489 7.32 1.27 -12.38
C ASN A 489 8.27 1.79 -11.30
N HIS A 490 7.99 2.98 -10.73
CA HIS A 490 8.77 3.56 -9.64
C HIS A 490 8.75 2.67 -8.40
N LEU A 491 7.57 2.21 -8.00
CA LEU A 491 7.41 1.37 -6.79
C LEU A 491 8.09 0.01 -6.91
N PHE A 492 8.26 -0.52 -8.13
CA PHE A 492 8.85 -1.84 -8.36
C PHE A 492 10.28 -1.80 -8.95
N GLY A 493 10.98 -0.66 -8.87
CA GLY A 493 12.43 -0.64 -9.12
C GLY A 493 12.94 0.41 -10.11
N ARG A 494 12.08 1.13 -10.86
CA ARG A 494 12.52 2.31 -11.62
C ARG A 494 12.66 3.52 -10.70
N ASN A 495 13.55 3.42 -9.73
CA ASN A 495 13.81 4.42 -8.68
C ASN A 495 15.31 4.53 -8.40
N PHE A 496 15.71 5.44 -7.53
CA PHE A 496 17.12 5.66 -7.17
C PHE A 496 17.82 4.37 -6.71
N TYR A 497 17.13 3.50 -6.00
CA TYR A 497 17.72 2.28 -5.42
C TYR A 497 17.79 1.10 -6.41
N GLY A 498 17.05 1.14 -7.52
CA GLY A 498 16.93 0.00 -8.46
C GLY A 498 16.25 -1.23 -7.84
N ARG A 499 15.51 -1.04 -6.73
CA ARG A 499 14.90 -2.09 -5.91
C ARG A 499 13.39 -1.91 -5.84
N SER A 500 12.67 -2.99 -5.61
CA SER A 500 11.25 -2.93 -5.21
C SER A 500 11.10 -2.26 -3.83
N PHE A 501 10.01 -1.55 -3.63
CA PHE A 501 9.57 -1.06 -2.32
C PHE A 501 8.45 -1.91 -1.69
N VAL A 502 8.17 -3.10 -2.25
CA VAL A 502 7.11 -4.00 -1.77
C VAL A 502 7.73 -5.30 -1.28
N THR A 503 7.45 -5.68 -0.04
CA THR A 503 8.00 -6.89 0.57
C THR A 503 7.64 -8.14 -0.23
N GLY A 504 8.60 -9.03 -0.44
CA GLY A 504 8.43 -10.30 -1.14
C GLY A 504 8.23 -10.19 -2.67
N ILE A 505 8.10 -9.02 -3.26
CA ILE A 505 7.76 -8.82 -4.68
C ILE A 505 8.86 -8.04 -5.41
N GLY A 506 9.29 -8.53 -6.57
CA GLY A 506 10.27 -7.87 -7.43
C GLY A 506 11.72 -8.17 -7.02
N PHE A 507 12.65 -7.35 -7.50
CA PHE A 507 14.09 -7.55 -7.26
C PHE A 507 14.54 -6.84 -5.98
N GLN A 508 15.27 -7.55 -5.13
CA GLN A 508 15.79 -7.05 -3.85
C GLN A 508 14.72 -6.27 -3.05
N PRO A 509 13.56 -6.90 -2.74
CA PRO A 509 12.51 -6.25 -1.97
C PRO A 509 13.00 -5.85 -0.58
N PRO A 510 12.25 -5.00 0.17
CA PRO A 510 12.58 -4.72 1.56
C PRO A 510 12.64 -6.01 2.38
N MET A 511 13.72 -6.17 3.18
CA MET A 511 13.94 -7.34 4.02
C MET A 511 13.74 -7.07 5.52
N HIS A 512 13.81 -5.80 5.92
CA HIS A 512 13.69 -5.39 7.33
C HIS A 512 12.66 -4.25 7.51
N PRO A 513 11.39 -4.45 7.08
CA PRO A 513 10.37 -3.43 7.27
C PRO A 513 10.12 -3.19 8.75
N HIS A 514 9.70 -1.97 9.10
CA HIS A 514 9.19 -1.70 10.44
C HIS A 514 7.80 -2.33 10.59
N ASP A 515 7.77 -3.62 10.85
CA ASP A 515 6.60 -4.47 11.06
C ASP A 515 6.88 -5.44 12.22
N ARG A 516 6.06 -5.37 13.25
CA ARG A 516 6.25 -6.20 14.46
C ARG A 516 6.15 -7.70 14.17
N ARG A 517 5.32 -8.10 13.21
CA ARG A 517 5.16 -9.52 12.82
C ARG A 517 6.44 -10.03 12.17
N SER A 518 6.95 -9.32 11.16
CA SER A 518 8.19 -9.67 10.45
C SER A 518 9.41 -9.72 11.36
N ALA A 519 9.37 -8.97 12.46
CA ALA A 519 10.46 -8.95 13.44
C ALA A 519 10.29 -9.99 14.55
N GLY A 520 9.07 -10.50 14.79
CA GLY A 520 8.74 -11.36 15.91
C GLY A 520 8.51 -12.84 15.58
N ASP A 521 8.43 -13.23 14.31
CA ASP A 521 8.05 -14.59 13.89
C ASP A 521 9.21 -15.57 13.67
N ASN A 522 10.46 -15.10 13.75
CA ASN A 522 11.67 -15.88 13.46
C ASN A 522 11.78 -16.39 12.01
N VAL A 523 11.00 -15.89 11.08
CA VAL A 523 11.15 -16.13 9.64
C VAL A 523 12.12 -15.10 9.07
N VAL A 524 13.03 -15.51 8.19
CA VAL A 524 14.04 -14.59 7.62
C VAL A 524 13.39 -13.60 6.65
N ASP A 525 12.48 -14.09 5.82
CA ASP A 525 11.74 -13.25 4.88
C ASP A 525 10.63 -12.48 5.60
N PRO A 526 10.42 -11.19 5.30
CA PRO A 526 9.31 -10.44 5.89
C PRO A 526 7.97 -10.87 5.31
N TRP A 527 6.91 -10.60 6.03
CA TRP A 527 5.54 -10.82 5.55
C TRP A 527 5.33 -10.15 4.19
N PRO A 528 4.81 -10.88 3.18
CA PRO A 528 4.84 -10.43 1.79
C PRO A 528 3.69 -9.48 1.44
N GLY A 529 3.92 -8.62 0.43
CA GLY A 529 2.88 -7.81 -0.21
C GLY A 529 2.69 -6.42 0.39
N TYR A 530 3.62 -5.95 1.21
CA TYR A 530 3.49 -4.65 1.90
C TYR A 530 4.38 -3.58 1.28
N LEU A 531 3.77 -2.44 0.95
CA LEU A 531 4.47 -1.25 0.49
C LEU A 531 5.08 -0.51 1.68
N VAL A 532 6.41 -0.32 1.64
CA VAL A 532 7.09 0.51 2.65
C VAL A 532 6.97 2.00 2.34
N GLY A 533 7.07 2.84 3.37
CA GLY A 533 6.83 4.28 3.33
C GLY A 533 7.60 5.05 2.26
N GLY A 534 8.84 4.64 1.99
CA GLY A 534 9.69 5.26 0.96
C GLY A 534 10.60 6.34 1.50
N PRO A 535 11.46 6.91 0.63
CA PRO A 535 12.50 7.85 1.03
C PRO A 535 11.97 9.07 1.79
N HIS A 536 12.59 9.42 2.91
CA HIS A 536 12.25 10.57 3.75
C HIS A 536 13.46 11.00 4.61
N PRO A 537 13.81 12.30 4.67
CA PRO A 537 13.18 13.46 4.00
C PRO A 537 13.75 13.78 2.60
N ARG A 538 14.68 12.98 2.08
CA ARG A 538 15.30 13.19 0.75
C ARG A 538 15.20 11.93 -0.10
N ALA A 539 15.38 12.06 -1.41
CA ALA A 539 15.36 10.97 -2.38
C ALA A 539 16.28 9.79 -2.03
N THR A 540 17.37 10.07 -1.32
CA THR A 540 18.43 9.12 -0.96
C THR A 540 18.31 8.57 0.47
N ASP A 541 17.28 8.96 1.22
CA ASP A 541 17.14 8.64 2.64
C ASP A 541 16.07 7.54 2.84
N TRP A 542 16.28 6.38 2.28
CA TRP A 542 15.56 5.16 2.60
C TRP A 542 16.55 4.09 3.03
N HIS A 543 16.33 3.52 4.20
CA HIS A 543 17.15 2.46 4.76
C HIS A 543 16.26 1.24 5.00
N ASP A 544 16.72 0.08 4.51
CA ASP A 544 16.04 -1.19 4.74
C ASP A 544 16.38 -1.71 6.15
N GLU A 545 15.91 -0.97 7.15
CA GLU A 545 16.18 -1.20 8.57
C GLU A 545 14.88 -1.16 9.37
N GLN A 546 14.67 -2.16 10.23
CA GLN A 546 13.50 -2.26 11.10
C GLN A 546 13.29 -1.02 11.99
N GLY A 547 14.37 -0.37 12.42
CA GLY A 547 14.31 0.83 13.27
C GLY A 547 13.90 2.10 12.53
N ASP A 548 13.98 2.13 11.20
CA ASP A 548 13.63 3.31 10.40
C ASP A 548 12.15 3.34 10.03
N TYR A 549 11.30 3.60 11.02
CA TYR A 549 9.84 3.64 10.83
C TYR A 549 9.39 4.72 9.84
N ARG A 550 10.12 5.83 9.71
CA ARG A 550 9.71 6.94 8.82
C ARG A 550 9.83 6.62 7.35
N SER A 551 10.79 5.79 6.96
CA SER A 551 11.00 5.41 5.56
C SER A 551 10.64 3.96 5.26
N ASN A 552 10.66 3.06 6.26
CA ASN A 552 10.53 1.61 6.05
C ASN A 552 9.35 0.95 6.79
N GLU A 553 8.42 1.74 7.35
CA GLU A 553 7.16 1.22 7.89
C GLU A 553 6.22 0.79 6.77
N ILE A 554 5.28 -0.08 7.11
CA ILE A 554 4.15 -0.51 6.27
C ILE A 554 2.86 0.05 6.86
N ALA A 555 1.84 0.34 6.02
CA ALA A 555 0.54 0.80 6.51
C ALA A 555 -0.61 0.44 5.57
N ILE A 556 -1.81 0.28 6.13
CA ILE A 556 -3.01 -0.12 5.38
C ILE A 556 -3.38 0.87 4.29
N ASN A 557 -3.25 2.19 4.53
CA ASN A 557 -3.57 3.24 3.54
C ASN A 557 -2.61 3.24 2.35
N TRP A 558 -1.34 2.94 2.55
CA TRP A 558 -0.36 2.82 1.46
C TRP A 558 -0.62 1.55 0.63
N ASN A 559 -0.94 0.45 1.31
CA ASN A 559 -1.31 -0.80 0.63
C ASN A 559 -2.62 -0.66 -0.17
N ALA A 560 -3.62 0.01 0.36
CA ALA A 560 -4.86 0.28 -0.38
C ALA A 560 -4.61 1.06 -1.67
N ALA A 561 -3.72 2.05 -1.61
CA ALA A 561 -3.30 2.80 -2.79
C ALA A 561 -2.56 1.92 -3.81
N LEU A 562 -1.67 1.03 -3.36
CA LEU A 562 -1.00 0.06 -4.23
C LEU A 562 -1.99 -0.93 -4.84
N VAL A 563 -2.95 -1.44 -4.07
CA VAL A 563 -4.04 -2.30 -4.58
C VAL A 563 -4.81 -1.60 -5.70
N TYR A 564 -5.18 -0.32 -5.52
CA TYR A 564 -5.85 0.46 -6.57
C TYR A 564 -4.97 0.58 -7.83
N ALA A 565 -3.70 0.96 -7.65
CA ALA A 565 -2.75 1.12 -8.74
C ALA A 565 -2.57 -0.16 -9.57
N LEU A 566 -2.47 -1.32 -8.90
CA LEU A 566 -2.33 -2.62 -9.57
C LEU A 566 -3.65 -3.08 -10.21
N ALA A 567 -4.79 -2.85 -9.54
CA ALA A 567 -6.12 -3.21 -10.06
C ALA A 567 -6.42 -2.54 -11.41
N ALA A 568 -5.96 -1.30 -11.63
CA ALA A 568 -6.11 -0.56 -12.88
C ALA A 568 -5.50 -1.28 -14.11
N PHE A 569 -4.60 -2.22 -13.89
CA PHE A 569 -3.85 -2.93 -14.93
C PHE A 569 -4.11 -4.44 -14.96
N LEU A 570 -5.05 -4.93 -14.19
CA LEU A 570 -5.50 -6.32 -14.28
C LEU A 570 -6.20 -6.57 -15.62
N PRO A 571 -6.07 -7.75 -16.21
CA PRO A 571 -6.82 -8.12 -17.39
C PRO A 571 -8.33 -8.23 -17.09
N ASN A 572 -9.16 -7.95 -18.11
CA ASN A 572 -10.62 -8.05 -18.02
C ASN A 572 -11.11 -9.49 -17.87
#